data_e83e3f71d852625216737a660dfd78c1
#
_entry.id   e83e3f71d852625216737a660dfd78c1
#
_cell.length_a   1.000
_cell.length_b   1.000
_cell.length_c   1.000
_cell.angle_alpha   90.00
_cell.angle_beta   90.00
_cell.angle_gamma   90.00
#
_symmetry.space_group_name_H-M   'P 1'
#
loop_
_entity.id
_entity.type
_entity.pdbx_description
1 polymer ?
#
loop_
_entity_poly.entity_id
_entity_poly.type
_entity_poly.pdbx_seq_one_letter_code
_entity_poly.pdbx_strand_id
1 'polypeptide(L)'
;MEISYICSLGELCHVGMIFKRNKLKLASYPFDWIFSNFKNILHCIQDKFNIFLDKSYYLSVCHGTLGGHRFYDSNRHIFNHHDPLVNEYQYSYFVRCVDRFNTLLKQGEHKLFVSMIPNMLEVNEAIIDKIIEFNSKFKEYTSNYTLLCILHIPNKCENFHRFTNVDSIEILELHTKNISNGTSFNNETDDIYLDTILTTHYKFNLKPIPHSVSTSA
;
A
#
# COMPACT_ATOMS: atom_id res chain seq x y z
N MET A 1 -0.05 12.58 17.38
CA MET A 1 0.01 13.07 16.00
C MET A 1 -1.33 12.75 15.33
N GLU A 2 -1.89 13.68 14.55
CA GLU A 2 -3.21 13.50 13.91
C GLU A 2 -3.01 13.23 12.42
N ILE A 3 -3.58 12.12 11.92
CA ILE A 3 -3.45 11.68 10.53
C ILE A 3 -4.60 12.26 9.71
N SER A 4 -4.26 13.07 8.69
CA SER A 4 -5.24 13.66 7.77
C SER A 4 -5.45 12.84 6.51
N TYR A 5 -4.48 12.05 6.09
CA TYR A 5 -4.56 11.18 4.91
C TYR A 5 -3.94 9.83 5.19
N ILE A 6 -4.51 8.79 4.61
CA ILE A 6 -3.99 7.42 4.71
C ILE A 6 -3.93 6.78 3.32
N CYS A 7 -2.84 6.07 3.05
CA CYS A 7 -2.60 5.44 1.75
C CYS A 7 -1.89 4.10 1.91
N SER A 8 -2.42 3.07 1.25
CA SER A 8 -1.72 1.79 1.12
C SER A 8 -0.61 1.88 0.06
N LEU A 9 0.55 1.33 0.36
CA LEU A 9 1.64 1.12 -0.59
C LEU A 9 1.72 -0.34 -1.08
N GLY A 10 0.71 -1.18 -0.79
CA GLY A 10 0.65 -2.58 -1.23
C GLY A 10 1.48 -3.48 -0.31
N GLU A 11 2.16 -4.31 -0.79
CA GLU A 11 2.52 -5.55 -1.37
C GLU A 11 1.35 -6.43 -1.78
N LEU A 12 0.31 -6.54 -0.92
CA LEU A 12 -0.92 -7.29 -1.12
C LEU A 12 -2.14 -6.42 -0.80
N CYS A 13 -3.32 -6.95 -1.04
CA CYS A 13 -4.58 -6.25 -0.78
C CYS A 13 -4.89 -6.07 0.72
N HIS A 14 -4.14 -6.69 1.62
CA HIS A 14 -4.45 -6.76 3.06
C HIS A 14 -4.56 -5.36 3.68
N VAL A 15 -3.62 -4.43 3.39
CA VAL A 15 -3.69 -3.06 3.89
C VAL A 15 -4.95 -2.34 3.40
N GLY A 16 -5.30 -2.50 2.11
CA GLY A 16 -6.54 -1.94 1.57
C GLY A 16 -7.79 -2.47 2.27
N MET A 17 -7.79 -3.75 2.67
CA MET A 17 -8.87 -4.37 3.45
C MET A 17 -8.91 -3.88 4.89
N ILE A 18 -7.76 -3.70 5.57
CA ILE A 18 -7.67 -3.08 6.90
C ILE A 18 -8.34 -1.71 6.88
N PHE A 19 -8.01 -0.86 5.91
CA PHE A 19 -8.60 0.48 5.81
C PHE A 19 -10.10 0.43 5.55
N LYS A 20 -10.57 -0.49 4.70
CA LYS A 20 -11.99 -0.67 4.40
C LYS A 20 -12.77 -1.11 5.64
N ARG A 21 -12.28 -2.12 6.36
CA ARG A 21 -12.89 -2.72 7.54
C ARG A 21 -13.00 -1.71 8.69
N ASN A 22 -11.97 -0.85 8.86
CA ASN A 22 -11.94 0.19 9.88
C ASN A 22 -12.57 1.53 9.44
N LYS A 23 -13.23 1.59 8.27
CA LYS A 23 -13.83 2.81 7.71
C LYS A 23 -12.84 3.97 7.50
N LEU A 24 -11.57 3.65 7.34
CA LEU A 24 -10.49 4.61 7.09
C LEU A 24 -10.29 4.89 5.59
N LYS A 25 -10.90 4.10 4.71
CA LYS A 25 -10.70 4.20 3.26
C LYS A 25 -11.64 5.23 2.65
N LEU A 26 -11.19 6.48 2.49
CA LEU A 26 -11.94 7.54 1.81
C LEU A 26 -11.72 7.57 0.29
N ALA A 27 -10.58 7.04 -0.19
CA ALA A 27 -10.26 6.99 -1.60
C ALA A 27 -9.48 5.71 -1.93
N SER A 28 -9.38 5.38 -3.22
CA SER A 28 -8.48 4.34 -3.70
C SER A 28 -7.25 4.94 -4.35
N TYR A 29 -6.11 4.29 -4.15
CA TYR A 29 -4.80 4.63 -4.68
C TYR A 29 -4.24 3.50 -5.54
N PRO A 30 -3.17 3.72 -6.34
CA PRO A 30 -2.73 2.74 -7.34
C PRO A 30 -2.34 1.38 -6.75
N PHE A 31 -1.81 1.37 -5.53
CA PHE A 31 -1.24 0.18 -4.91
C PHE A 31 -2.20 -0.58 -3.98
N ASP A 32 -3.45 -0.15 -3.85
CA ASP A 32 -4.42 -0.75 -2.91
C ASP A 32 -4.76 -2.21 -3.22
N TRP A 33 -4.87 -2.56 -4.51
CA TRP A 33 -5.41 -3.83 -4.99
C TRP A 33 -4.52 -4.53 -6.01
N ILE A 34 -3.22 -4.25 -5.96
CA ILE A 34 -2.23 -4.85 -6.84
C ILE A 34 -1.10 -5.46 -6.03
N PHE A 35 -0.38 -6.40 -6.64
CA PHE A 35 0.90 -6.84 -6.10
C PHE A 35 1.96 -5.80 -6.41
N SER A 36 2.59 -5.25 -5.38
CA SER A 36 3.64 -4.25 -5.52
C SER A 36 4.78 -4.53 -4.54
N ASN A 37 5.87 -3.82 -4.70
CA ASN A 37 6.99 -3.80 -3.76
C ASN A 37 7.64 -2.42 -3.78
N PHE A 38 8.51 -2.13 -2.85
CA PHE A 38 9.15 -0.82 -2.73
C PHE A 38 9.87 -0.38 -4.01
N LYS A 39 10.52 -1.30 -4.73
CA LYS A 39 11.19 -1.01 -6.00
C LYS A 39 10.20 -0.56 -7.07
N ASN A 40 9.10 -1.30 -7.24
CA ASN A 40 8.07 -0.97 -8.23
C ASN A 40 7.36 0.34 -7.89
N ILE A 41 7.04 0.56 -6.62
CA ILE A 41 6.41 1.80 -6.15
C ILE A 41 7.30 3.00 -6.47
N LEU A 42 8.58 2.92 -6.10
CA LEU A 42 9.53 4.00 -6.34
C LEU A 42 9.69 4.28 -7.82
N HIS A 43 9.81 3.23 -8.65
CA HIS A 43 9.89 3.38 -10.11
C HIS A 43 8.64 4.07 -10.67
N CYS A 44 7.43 3.67 -10.24
CA CYS A 44 6.19 4.33 -10.66
C CYS A 44 6.19 5.83 -10.35
N ILE A 45 6.66 6.22 -9.17
CA ILE A 45 6.73 7.63 -8.75
C ILE A 45 7.77 8.38 -9.59
N GLN A 46 8.97 7.82 -9.78
CA GLN A 46 10.08 8.40 -10.55
C GLN A 46 9.71 8.59 -12.02
N ASP A 47 9.06 7.60 -12.61
CA ASP A 47 8.56 7.60 -13.99
C ASP A 47 7.24 8.38 -14.16
N LYS A 48 6.71 8.97 -13.09
CA LYS A 48 5.40 9.66 -13.09
C LYS A 48 4.27 8.75 -13.59
N PHE A 49 4.37 7.46 -13.33
CA PHE A 49 3.43 6.42 -13.74
C PHE A 49 3.29 6.24 -15.26
N ASN A 50 4.21 6.74 -16.08
CA ASN A 50 4.13 6.62 -17.53
C ASN A 50 4.12 5.15 -17.97
N ILE A 51 5.08 4.34 -17.51
CA ILE A 51 5.13 2.90 -17.82
C ILE A 51 3.95 2.16 -17.18
N PHE A 52 3.56 2.53 -15.94
CA PHE A 52 2.44 1.88 -15.25
C PHE A 52 1.11 2.04 -15.99
N LEU A 53 0.87 3.17 -16.64
CA LEU A 53 -0.36 3.46 -17.40
C LEU A 53 -0.24 3.16 -18.89
N ASP A 54 0.91 2.75 -19.39
CA ASP A 54 1.07 2.41 -20.80
C ASP A 54 0.51 1.01 -21.11
N LYS A 55 -0.62 0.98 -21.79
CA LYS A 55 -1.32 -0.26 -22.20
C LYS A 55 -0.45 -1.22 -23.03
N SER A 56 0.62 -0.75 -23.68
CA SER A 56 1.52 -1.61 -24.45
C SER A 56 2.28 -2.61 -23.57
N TYR A 57 2.41 -2.34 -22.27
CA TYR A 57 2.99 -3.26 -21.29
C TYR A 57 1.97 -4.21 -20.65
N TYR A 58 0.68 -4.02 -20.87
CA TYR A 58 -0.35 -4.85 -20.24
C TYR A 58 -0.47 -6.23 -20.87
N LEU A 59 -0.85 -7.19 -20.05
CA LEU A 59 -1.14 -8.58 -20.45
C LEU A 59 -2.51 -8.97 -19.88
N SER A 60 -3.38 -9.53 -20.72
CA SER A 60 -4.58 -10.21 -20.26
C SER A 60 -4.23 -11.66 -19.94
N VAL A 61 -4.39 -12.08 -18.71
CA VAL A 61 -4.07 -13.44 -18.26
C VAL A 61 -5.36 -14.26 -18.12
N CYS A 62 -6.35 -13.68 -17.43
CA CYS A 62 -7.70 -14.26 -17.36
C CYS A 62 -8.69 -13.15 -17.70
N HIS A 63 -9.25 -13.22 -18.89
CA HIS A 63 -10.03 -12.16 -19.53
C HIS A 63 -11.00 -11.45 -18.56
N GLY A 64 -10.77 -10.16 -18.35
CA GLY A 64 -11.59 -9.28 -17.51
C GLY A 64 -11.38 -9.40 -15.99
N THR A 65 -10.56 -10.35 -15.49
CA THR A 65 -10.40 -10.58 -14.05
C THR A 65 -8.96 -10.62 -13.55
N LEU A 66 -7.99 -10.94 -14.40
CA LEU A 66 -6.58 -11.04 -14.05
C LEU A 66 -5.72 -10.49 -15.17
N GLY A 67 -4.99 -9.45 -14.88
CA GLY A 67 -4.04 -8.82 -15.80
C GLY A 67 -2.62 -8.83 -15.27
N GLY A 68 -1.67 -8.83 -16.20
CA GLY A 68 -0.26 -8.70 -15.93
C GLY A 68 0.32 -7.41 -16.50
N HIS A 69 1.57 -7.17 -16.19
CA HIS A 69 2.34 -6.02 -16.67
C HIS A 69 3.77 -6.43 -16.96
N ARG A 70 4.19 -6.45 -18.22
CA ARG A 70 5.50 -6.97 -18.67
C ARG A 70 6.70 -6.38 -17.93
N PHE A 71 6.59 -5.14 -17.46
CA PHE A 71 7.67 -4.45 -16.76
C PHE A 71 7.67 -4.73 -15.25
N TYR A 72 6.48 -4.84 -14.62
CA TYR A 72 6.35 -4.94 -13.15
C TYR A 72 6.07 -6.35 -12.65
N ASP A 73 5.61 -7.26 -13.51
CA ASP A 73 5.42 -8.66 -13.10
C ASP A 73 6.77 -9.28 -12.70
N SER A 74 6.72 -10.06 -11.63
CA SER A 74 7.82 -10.90 -11.20
C SER A 74 7.36 -12.34 -11.07
N ASN A 75 7.13 -12.80 -9.84
CA ASN A 75 6.55 -14.13 -9.56
C ASN A 75 5.02 -14.12 -9.62
N ARG A 76 4.41 -12.96 -9.74
CA ARG A 76 2.95 -12.75 -9.75
C ARG A 76 2.58 -11.65 -10.72
N HIS A 77 1.39 -11.78 -11.31
CA HIS A 77 0.80 -10.70 -12.10
C HIS A 77 0.31 -9.59 -11.19
N ILE A 78 0.66 -8.33 -11.50
CA ILE A 78 0.37 -7.23 -10.59
C ILE A 78 -1.12 -6.95 -10.43
N PHE A 79 -1.95 -7.13 -11.47
CA PHE A 79 -3.38 -6.83 -11.43
C PHE A 79 -4.20 -8.07 -11.05
N ASN A 80 -4.15 -8.47 -9.78
CA ASN A 80 -4.76 -9.72 -9.29
C ASN A 80 -6.30 -9.78 -9.38
N HIS A 81 -6.97 -8.62 -9.46
CA HIS A 81 -8.44 -8.52 -9.51
C HIS A 81 -8.91 -7.62 -10.65
N HIS A 82 -8.03 -7.29 -11.58
CA HIS A 82 -8.28 -6.35 -12.65
C HIS A 82 -7.63 -6.83 -13.94
N ASP A 83 -8.26 -6.50 -15.06
CA ASP A 83 -7.67 -6.62 -16.40
C ASP A 83 -7.84 -5.29 -17.12
N PRO A 84 -6.96 -4.31 -16.88
CA PRO A 84 -7.08 -2.98 -17.47
C PRO A 84 -6.76 -2.95 -18.97
N LEU A 85 -6.25 -4.05 -19.54
CA LEU A 85 -6.05 -4.14 -21.00
C LEU A 85 -7.37 -4.25 -21.74
N VAL A 86 -8.28 -5.11 -21.25
CA VAL A 86 -9.54 -5.39 -21.94
C VAL A 86 -10.74 -4.66 -21.34
N ASN A 87 -10.60 -4.10 -20.14
CA ASN A 87 -11.65 -3.39 -19.44
C ASN A 87 -11.30 -1.91 -19.26
N GLU A 88 -11.86 -1.05 -20.12
CA GLU A 88 -11.61 0.40 -20.10
C GLU A 88 -12.05 1.08 -18.79
N TYR A 89 -13.08 0.56 -18.12
CA TYR A 89 -13.48 1.08 -16.81
C TYR A 89 -12.41 0.82 -15.75
N GLN A 90 -11.78 -0.36 -15.78
CA GLN A 90 -10.68 -0.69 -14.86
C GLN A 90 -9.40 0.11 -15.18
N TYR A 91 -9.11 0.34 -16.45
CA TYR A 91 -8.03 1.24 -16.85
C TYR A 91 -8.26 2.67 -16.31
N SER A 92 -9.43 3.22 -16.60
CA SER A 92 -9.82 4.55 -16.11
C SER A 92 -9.83 4.63 -14.57
N TYR A 93 -10.11 3.53 -13.87
CA TYR A 93 -9.97 3.45 -12.41
C TYR A 93 -8.52 3.68 -11.98
N PHE A 94 -7.53 3.02 -12.62
CA PHE A 94 -6.12 3.22 -12.30
C PHE A 94 -5.64 4.63 -12.62
N VAL A 95 -6.06 5.22 -13.75
CA VAL A 95 -5.77 6.63 -14.06
C VAL A 95 -6.22 7.54 -12.91
N ARG A 96 -7.47 7.41 -12.45
CA ARG A 96 -7.98 8.21 -11.32
C ARG A 96 -7.26 7.92 -10.00
N CYS A 97 -6.79 6.69 -9.78
CA CYS A 97 -6.00 6.34 -8.60
C CYS A 97 -4.63 7.02 -8.62
N VAL A 98 -3.97 7.06 -9.78
CA VAL A 98 -2.69 7.74 -9.99
C VAL A 98 -2.83 9.24 -9.77
N ASP A 99 -3.86 9.88 -10.32
CA ASP A 99 -4.12 11.32 -10.13
C ASP A 99 -4.29 11.66 -8.64
N ARG A 100 -5.07 10.86 -7.92
CA ARG A 100 -5.25 11.04 -6.47
C ARG A 100 -3.96 10.84 -5.69
N PHE A 101 -3.15 9.85 -6.07
CA PHE A 101 -1.87 9.61 -5.42
C PHE A 101 -0.90 10.78 -5.63
N ASN A 102 -0.78 11.26 -6.86
CA ASN A 102 0.03 12.43 -7.19
C ASN A 102 -0.42 13.70 -6.45
N THR A 103 -1.75 13.85 -6.24
CA THR A 103 -2.32 14.93 -5.43
C THR A 103 -2.01 14.74 -3.95
N LEU A 104 -2.12 13.50 -3.44
CA LEU A 104 -1.80 13.16 -2.05
C LEU A 104 -0.35 13.48 -1.70
N LEU A 105 0.62 13.14 -2.56
CA LEU A 105 2.03 13.39 -2.32
C LEU A 105 2.33 14.88 -2.06
N LYS A 106 1.53 15.78 -2.63
CA LYS A 106 1.69 17.24 -2.54
C LYS A 106 0.96 17.89 -1.35
N GLN A 107 0.12 17.12 -0.61
CA GLN A 107 -0.60 17.67 0.54
C GLN A 107 0.37 18.04 1.67
N GLY A 108 0.10 19.16 2.35
CA GLY A 108 0.92 19.65 3.47
C GLY A 108 0.58 19.01 4.81
N GLU A 109 -0.63 18.45 4.95
CA GLU A 109 -1.07 17.79 6.17
C GLU A 109 -0.42 16.42 6.35
N HIS A 110 -0.47 15.90 7.57
CA HIS A 110 0.20 14.64 7.91
C HIS A 110 -0.45 13.44 7.23
N LYS A 111 0.38 12.65 6.55
CA LYS A 111 0.01 11.45 5.80
C LYS A 111 0.55 10.20 6.47
N LEU A 112 -0.25 9.15 6.52
CA LEU A 112 0.19 7.81 6.90
C LEU A 112 0.23 6.92 5.66
N PHE A 113 1.43 6.56 5.22
CA PHE A 113 1.63 5.54 4.19
C PHE A 113 1.87 4.20 4.87
N VAL A 114 1.13 3.17 4.46
CA VAL A 114 1.21 1.85 5.09
C VAL A 114 1.59 0.79 4.07
N SER A 115 2.62 0.02 4.38
CA SER A 115 3.00 -1.21 3.69
C SER A 115 2.97 -2.37 4.67
N MET A 116 2.63 -3.57 4.20
CA MET A 116 2.64 -4.79 5.01
C MET A 116 3.34 -5.91 4.25
N ILE A 117 4.38 -6.47 4.84
CA ILE A 117 5.07 -7.67 4.34
C ILE A 117 4.58 -8.85 5.17
N PRO A 118 3.64 -9.65 4.62
CA PRO A 118 3.04 -10.73 5.38
C PRO A 118 3.86 -12.02 5.34
N ASN A 119 3.63 -12.86 6.34
CA ASN A 119 4.11 -14.25 6.40
C ASN A 119 5.65 -14.39 6.35
N MET A 120 6.35 -13.49 6.99
CA MET A 120 7.80 -13.57 7.14
C MET A 120 8.17 -14.69 8.12
N LEU A 121 9.35 -15.26 7.96
CA LEU A 121 9.92 -16.18 8.94
C LEU A 121 10.47 -15.40 10.15
N GLU A 122 11.15 -14.30 9.87
CA GLU A 122 11.79 -13.41 10.85
C GLU A 122 12.00 -12.02 10.26
N VAL A 123 12.19 -11.03 11.13
CA VAL A 123 12.69 -9.71 10.74
C VAL A 123 14.20 -9.76 10.71
N ASN A 124 14.81 -9.34 9.61
CA ASN A 124 16.25 -9.30 9.43
C ASN A 124 16.73 -7.92 8.95
N GLU A 125 18.02 -7.66 9.06
CA GLU A 125 18.63 -6.39 8.66
C GLU A 125 18.36 -6.05 7.18
N ALA A 126 18.40 -7.04 6.29
CA ALA A 126 18.19 -6.81 4.87
C ALA A 126 16.80 -6.23 4.52
N ILE A 127 15.75 -6.55 5.27
CA ILE A 127 14.44 -5.94 5.05
C ILE A 127 14.40 -4.52 5.64
N ILE A 128 15.03 -4.31 6.78
CA ILE A 128 15.14 -2.97 7.39
C ILE A 128 15.90 -2.03 6.45
N ASP A 129 17.03 -2.45 5.89
CA ASP A 129 17.81 -1.67 4.95
C ASP A 129 17.00 -1.30 3.69
N LYS A 130 16.20 -2.22 3.15
CA LYS A 130 15.30 -1.93 2.01
C LYS A 130 14.25 -0.89 2.36
N ILE A 131 13.68 -0.91 3.57
CA ILE A 131 12.71 0.08 4.04
C ILE A 131 13.39 1.45 4.16
N ILE A 132 14.59 1.50 4.76
CA ILE A 132 15.37 2.73 4.92
C ILE A 132 15.76 3.29 3.54
N GLU A 133 16.25 2.44 2.63
CA GLU A 133 16.58 2.84 1.26
C GLU A 133 15.36 3.40 0.52
N PHE A 134 14.22 2.72 0.60
CA PHE A 134 12.97 3.21 0.02
C PHE A 134 12.62 4.59 0.57
N ASN A 135 12.58 4.73 1.90
CA ASN A 135 12.23 6.00 2.56
C ASN A 135 13.20 7.13 2.20
N SER A 136 14.49 6.84 2.07
CA SER A 136 15.51 7.84 1.69
C SER A 136 15.25 8.49 0.34
N LYS A 137 14.64 7.75 -0.59
CA LYS A 137 14.23 8.23 -1.92
C LYS A 137 12.80 8.77 -1.92
N PHE A 138 11.90 8.15 -1.16
CA PHE A 138 10.48 8.52 -1.10
C PHE A 138 10.28 9.94 -0.54
N LYS A 139 11.08 10.36 0.44
CA LYS A 139 11.04 11.71 1.02
C LYS A 139 11.35 12.84 0.03
N GLU A 140 11.87 12.54 -1.17
CA GLU A 140 12.06 13.52 -2.24
C GLU A 140 10.73 13.93 -2.89
N TYR A 141 9.69 13.09 -2.76
CA TYR A 141 8.39 13.26 -3.42
C TYR A 141 7.28 13.73 -2.51
N THR A 142 7.45 13.60 -1.19
CA THR A 142 6.44 14.00 -0.22
C THR A 142 7.09 14.38 1.11
N SER A 143 6.45 15.27 1.86
CA SER A 143 6.86 15.70 3.18
C SER A 143 5.72 15.49 4.19
N ASN A 144 5.98 15.69 5.46
CA ASN A 144 5.02 15.57 6.56
C ASN A 144 4.23 14.25 6.51
N TYR A 145 4.94 13.14 6.72
CA TYR A 145 4.36 11.80 6.68
C TYR A 145 5.03 10.85 7.68
N THR A 146 4.32 9.77 7.96
CA THR A 146 4.83 8.55 8.58
C THR A 146 4.72 7.41 7.57
N LEU A 147 5.79 6.64 7.41
CA LEU A 147 5.82 5.38 6.67
C LEU A 147 5.73 4.24 7.69
N LEU A 148 4.54 3.66 7.83
CA LEU A 148 4.33 2.47 8.64
C LEU A 148 4.61 1.22 7.80
N CYS A 149 5.61 0.43 8.24
CA CYS A 149 5.92 -0.87 7.67
C CYS A 149 5.54 -1.97 8.65
N ILE A 150 4.51 -2.75 8.33
CA ILE A 150 4.06 -3.90 9.12
C ILE A 150 4.81 -5.14 8.66
N LEU A 151 5.68 -5.66 9.52
CA LEU A 151 6.45 -6.88 9.29
C LEU A 151 5.77 -8.02 10.04
N HIS A 152 5.01 -8.85 9.31
CA HIS A 152 4.16 -9.85 9.93
C HIS A 152 4.83 -11.22 9.99
N ILE A 153 4.88 -11.80 11.18
CA ILE A 153 5.44 -13.11 11.50
C ILE A 153 4.33 -13.99 12.08
N PRO A 154 3.83 -14.99 11.34
CA PRO A 154 2.76 -15.87 11.79
C PRO A 154 3.23 -17.04 12.65
N ASN A 155 2.28 -17.90 13.00
CA ASN A 155 2.48 -19.20 13.69
C ASN A 155 3.09 -19.06 15.09
N LYS A 156 2.68 -18.02 15.84
CA LYS A 156 3.05 -17.80 17.22
C LYS A 156 2.00 -18.34 18.20
N CYS A 157 2.39 -18.67 19.42
CA CYS A 157 1.46 -19.15 20.44
C CYS A 157 0.45 -18.07 20.86
N GLU A 158 0.88 -16.82 20.84
CA GLU A 158 0.05 -15.66 21.16
C GLU A 158 0.40 -14.45 20.30
N ASN A 159 -0.53 -13.50 20.22
CA ASN A 159 -0.33 -12.27 19.48
C ASN A 159 0.57 -11.33 20.30
N PHE A 160 1.56 -10.75 19.62
CA PHE A 160 2.50 -9.79 20.19
C PHE A 160 2.89 -8.76 19.13
N HIS A 161 3.23 -7.56 19.55
CA HIS A 161 3.76 -6.54 18.65
C HIS A 161 4.82 -5.68 19.31
N ARG A 162 5.65 -5.07 18.44
CA ARG A 162 6.66 -4.10 18.85
C ARG A 162 6.79 -3.02 17.78
N PHE A 163 6.81 -1.76 18.23
CA PHE A 163 7.15 -0.62 17.35
C PHE A 163 8.63 -0.27 17.49
N THR A 164 9.26 0.04 16.36
CA THR A 164 10.59 0.65 16.27
C THR A 164 10.52 1.84 15.34
N ASN A 165 11.07 2.99 15.75
CA ASN A 165 10.99 4.23 14.99
C ASN A 165 12.38 4.63 14.50
N VAL A 166 12.47 5.01 13.22
CA VAL A 166 13.67 5.56 12.58
C VAL A 166 13.23 6.70 11.65
N ASP A 167 13.51 7.94 12.01
CA ASP A 167 13.05 9.14 11.29
C ASP A 167 11.52 9.15 11.09
N SER A 168 11.06 9.20 9.83
CA SER A 168 9.65 9.12 9.44
C SER A 168 9.14 7.69 9.25
N ILE A 169 9.95 6.68 9.59
CA ILE A 169 9.58 5.25 9.48
C ILE A 169 9.12 4.75 10.85
N GLU A 170 7.97 4.11 10.88
CA GLU A 170 7.53 3.26 11.98
C GLU A 170 7.49 1.81 11.52
N ILE A 171 8.24 0.95 12.17
CA ILE A 171 8.27 -0.48 11.90
C ILE A 171 7.42 -1.15 12.97
N LEU A 172 6.33 -1.77 12.55
CA LEU A 172 5.49 -2.61 13.37
C LEU A 172 5.86 -4.08 13.13
N GLU A 173 6.65 -4.67 14.03
CA GLU A 173 6.84 -6.10 14.06
C GLU A 173 5.60 -6.74 14.68
N LEU A 174 4.84 -7.47 13.87
CA LEU A 174 3.55 -8.06 14.24
C LEU A 174 3.63 -9.57 14.26
N HIS A 175 3.47 -10.16 15.42
CA HIS A 175 3.39 -11.61 15.61
C HIS A 175 1.93 -12.03 15.79
N THR A 176 1.46 -13.00 14.98
CA THR A 176 0.09 -13.52 15.08
C THR A 176 0.08 -15.05 15.13
N LYS A 177 -1.06 -15.59 15.56
CA LYS A 177 -1.28 -17.05 15.57
C LYS A 177 -1.41 -17.62 14.17
N ASN A 178 -1.95 -16.84 13.23
CA ASN A 178 -2.30 -17.33 11.90
C ASN A 178 -1.59 -16.55 10.79
N ILE A 179 -1.50 -17.20 9.64
CA ILE A 179 -0.99 -16.60 8.41
C ILE A 179 -1.98 -15.59 7.81
N SER A 180 -1.44 -14.65 7.03
CA SER A 180 -2.24 -13.82 6.14
C SER A 180 -2.49 -14.52 4.82
N ASN A 181 -3.73 -14.47 4.33
CA ASN A 181 -4.12 -14.95 3.00
C ASN A 181 -3.97 -13.88 1.90
N GLY A 182 -3.45 -12.68 2.28
CA GLY A 182 -3.27 -11.54 1.39
C GLY A 182 -4.38 -10.50 1.43
N THR A 183 -5.51 -10.80 2.09
CA THR A 183 -6.64 -9.88 2.32
C THR A 183 -7.03 -9.76 3.78
N SER A 184 -6.80 -10.82 4.56
CA SER A 184 -7.06 -10.92 6.00
C SER A 184 -6.12 -11.95 6.60
N PHE A 185 -6.15 -12.09 7.93
CA PHE A 185 -5.60 -13.29 8.56
C PHE A 185 -6.60 -14.45 8.44
N ASN A 186 -6.13 -15.68 8.63
CA ASN A 186 -6.99 -16.86 8.64
C ASN A 186 -7.88 -16.97 9.89
N ASN A 187 -7.73 -16.02 10.81
CA ASN A 187 -8.55 -15.91 12.02
C ASN A 187 -8.88 -14.43 12.28
N GLU A 188 -10.17 -14.15 12.47
CA GLU A 188 -10.68 -12.81 12.74
C GLU A 188 -10.07 -12.16 14.01
N THR A 189 -9.68 -12.97 15.02
CA THR A 189 -9.04 -12.43 16.22
C THR A 189 -7.70 -11.74 15.94
N ASP A 190 -6.95 -12.22 14.95
CA ASP A 190 -5.70 -11.60 14.53
C ASP A 190 -5.95 -10.30 13.74
N ASP A 191 -7.04 -10.26 12.94
CA ASP A 191 -7.50 -9.03 12.28
C ASP A 191 -7.91 -7.97 13.31
N ILE A 192 -8.71 -8.34 14.31
CA ILE A 192 -9.14 -7.44 15.40
C ILE A 192 -7.92 -6.93 16.19
N TYR A 193 -6.93 -7.81 16.42
CA TYR A 193 -5.71 -7.43 17.11
C TYR A 193 -4.94 -6.32 16.38
N LEU A 194 -4.70 -6.50 15.06
CA LEU A 194 -4.02 -5.49 14.25
C LEU A 194 -4.85 -4.20 14.14
N ASP A 195 -6.16 -4.32 13.98
CA ASP A 195 -7.07 -3.18 13.91
C ASP A 195 -7.03 -2.35 15.20
N THR A 196 -7.00 -3.03 16.35
CA THR A 196 -6.89 -2.39 17.67
C THR A 196 -5.56 -1.65 17.80
N ILE A 197 -4.43 -2.25 17.38
CA ILE A 197 -3.13 -1.59 17.39
C ILE A 197 -3.20 -0.29 16.59
N LEU A 198 -3.67 -0.34 15.35
CA LEU A 198 -3.68 0.82 14.45
C LEU A 198 -4.59 1.93 14.96
N THR A 199 -5.81 1.59 15.41
CA THR A 199 -6.79 2.57 15.87
C THR A 199 -6.49 3.16 17.26
N THR A 200 -5.65 2.47 18.03
CA THR A 200 -5.17 2.96 19.32
C THR A 200 -3.90 3.80 19.17
N HIS A 201 -3.00 3.39 18.26
CA HIS A 201 -1.71 4.06 18.06
C HIS A 201 -1.85 5.39 17.32
N TYR A 202 -2.77 5.47 16.34
CA TYR A 202 -2.98 6.66 15.54
C TYR A 202 -4.31 7.35 15.85
N LYS A 203 -4.29 8.68 15.80
CA LYS A 203 -5.51 9.50 15.83
C LYS A 203 -5.85 9.94 14.40
N PHE A 204 -6.98 9.48 13.90
CA PHE A 204 -7.42 9.78 12.54
C PHE A 204 -8.44 10.94 12.52
N ASN A 205 -8.17 11.92 11.67
CA ASN A 205 -9.10 13.00 11.28
C ASN A 205 -9.03 13.16 9.76
N LEU A 206 -9.52 12.13 9.07
CA LEU A 206 -9.29 11.95 7.64
C LEU A 206 -10.05 12.95 6.80
N LYS A 207 -9.37 13.47 5.79
CA LYS A 207 -9.90 14.42 4.81
C LYS A 207 -10.02 13.75 3.43
N PRO A 208 -11.05 14.12 2.64
CA PRO A 208 -11.07 13.70 1.24
C PRO A 208 -9.91 14.36 0.47
N ILE A 209 -9.37 13.64 -0.52
CA ILE A 209 -8.38 14.22 -1.43
C ILE A 209 -9.07 15.27 -2.31
N PRO A 210 -8.53 16.49 -2.40
CA PRO A 210 -9.04 17.48 -3.34
C PRO A 210 -9.04 16.93 -4.77
N HIS A 211 -10.12 17.16 -5.51
CA HIS A 211 -10.11 16.85 -6.94
C HIS A 211 -9.06 17.70 -7.63
N SER A 212 -8.18 17.09 -8.43
CA SER A 212 -7.34 17.84 -9.35
C SER A 212 -8.27 18.62 -10.29
N VAL A 213 -8.30 19.94 -10.14
CA VAL A 213 -8.95 20.79 -11.12
C VAL A 213 -8.13 20.61 -12.40
N SER A 214 -8.66 19.86 -13.36
CA SER A 214 -8.10 19.82 -14.71
C SER A 214 -8.24 21.24 -15.27
N THR A 215 -7.18 22.03 -15.19
CA THR A 215 -7.05 23.21 -16.03
C THR A 215 -6.94 22.70 -17.47
N SER A 216 -8.07 22.59 -18.13
CA SER A 216 -8.13 22.49 -19.57
C SER A 216 -7.54 23.79 -20.11
N ALA A 217 -6.32 23.70 -20.63
CA ALA A 217 -5.73 24.69 -21.50
C ALA A 217 -5.98 24.30 -22.96
#